data_1542555ace73b1a55864b9c7ccf91d4f
#
_entry.id   1542555ace73b1a55864b9c7ccf91d4f
#
_cell.length_a   1.000
_cell.length_b   1.000
_cell.length_c   1.000
_cell.angle_alpha   90.00
_cell.angle_beta   90.00
_cell.angle_gamma   90.00
#
_symmetry.space_group_name_H-M   'P 1'
#
loop_
_entity.id
_entity.type
_entity.pdbx_description
1 polymer ?
#
loop_
_entity_poly.entity_id
_entity_poly.type
_entity_poly.pdbx_seq_one_letter_code
_entity_poly.pdbx_strand_id
1 'polypeptide(L)'
;MERKELNAALHTVHSVSVSEGVINQIDYLGRSFAAKDTSNYHVARKGDIIYTKSPTGDFPFGIVKQSYIDKPVAISPLYGVYSPISFELGVYLHNYFLSAISTINYLYPLVQKGAKNTINISNQRFLENRIPLPTNLADIHNLAKALTAIQRKLNIEQRTLASLSKQKQYLLQQMFI
;
A
#
# COMPACT_ATOMS: atom_id res chain seq x y z
N MET A 1 -10.99 3.38 -10.81
CA MET A 1 -12.40 3.08 -10.43
C MET A 1 -12.39 2.34 -9.10
N GLU A 2 -13.31 2.66 -8.18
CA GLU A 2 -13.45 1.91 -6.91
C GLU A 2 -13.84 0.45 -7.17
N ARG A 3 -13.12 -0.49 -6.54
CA ARG A 3 -13.46 -1.91 -6.54
C ARG A 3 -14.37 -2.22 -5.36
N LYS A 4 -15.55 -2.76 -5.65
CA LYS A 4 -16.58 -3.11 -4.64
C LYS A 4 -16.76 -4.63 -4.49
N GLU A 5 -15.77 -5.41 -4.88
CA GLU A 5 -15.80 -6.86 -4.75
C GLU A 5 -15.66 -7.26 -3.28
N LEU A 6 -16.58 -8.11 -2.79
CA LEU A 6 -16.57 -8.60 -1.42
C LEU A 6 -15.89 -9.97 -1.32
N ASN A 7 -15.35 -10.28 -0.14
CA ASN A 7 -14.54 -11.46 0.14
C ASN A 7 -15.38 -12.74 0.33
N ALA A 8 -16.30 -13.03 -0.60
CA ALA A 8 -17.12 -14.25 -0.54
C ALA A 8 -16.29 -15.55 -0.60
N ALA A 9 -15.11 -15.51 -1.23
CA ALA A 9 -14.19 -16.64 -1.35
C ALA A 9 -13.25 -16.81 -0.12
N LEU A 10 -13.42 -16.01 0.94
CA LEU A 10 -12.63 -16.06 2.18
C LEU A 10 -11.11 -16.00 1.96
N HIS A 11 -10.66 -15.11 1.09
CA HIS A 11 -9.23 -14.85 0.89
C HIS A 11 -8.54 -14.43 2.19
N THR A 12 -7.23 -14.67 2.28
CA THR A 12 -6.43 -14.29 3.44
C THR A 12 -6.41 -12.79 3.66
N VAL A 13 -6.52 -12.38 4.93
CA VAL A 13 -6.56 -10.96 5.30
C VAL A 13 -5.16 -10.36 5.28
N HIS A 14 -5.05 -9.21 4.64
CA HIS A 14 -3.84 -8.43 4.53
C HIS A 14 -4.01 -7.05 5.16
N SER A 15 -2.92 -6.54 5.69
CA SER A 15 -2.79 -5.16 6.19
C SER A 15 -1.96 -4.32 5.22
N VAL A 16 -1.95 -3.02 5.45
CA VAL A 16 -1.15 -2.07 4.66
C VAL A 16 -0.19 -1.34 5.60
N SER A 17 1.09 -1.47 5.33
CA SER A 17 2.18 -0.85 6.08
C SER A 17 2.83 0.28 5.28
N VAL A 18 3.41 1.26 5.99
CA VAL A 18 4.18 2.36 5.36
C VAL A 18 5.41 1.79 4.65
N SER A 19 6.17 0.91 5.31
CA SER A 19 7.43 0.35 4.80
C SER A 19 7.24 -0.84 3.87
N GLU A 20 6.36 -1.79 4.27
CA GLU A 20 6.24 -3.09 3.60
C GLU A 20 5.14 -3.12 2.52
N GLY A 21 4.28 -2.08 2.46
CA GLY A 21 3.14 -2.09 1.55
C GLY A 21 2.02 -3.04 1.99
N VAL A 22 1.47 -3.82 1.07
CA VAL A 22 0.39 -4.78 1.34
C VAL A 22 1.00 -6.10 1.77
N ILE A 23 0.76 -6.52 3.01
CA ILE A 23 1.38 -7.70 3.62
C ILE A 23 0.37 -8.55 4.38
N ASN A 24 0.66 -9.83 4.53
CA ASN A 24 -0.16 -10.73 5.34
C ASN A 24 -0.20 -10.23 6.79
N GLN A 25 -1.40 -10.10 7.34
CA GLN A 25 -1.60 -9.54 8.68
C GLN A 25 -0.98 -10.40 9.77
N ILE A 26 -1.08 -11.72 9.66
CA ILE A 26 -0.54 -12.67 10.66
C ILE A 26 0.99 -12.68 10.61
N ASP A 27 1.56 -12.74 9.40
CA ASP A 27 3.02 -12.79 9.22
C ASP A 27 3.70 -11.52 9.75
N TYR A 28 3.02 -10.38 9.64
CA TYR A 28 3.58 -9.09 10.05
C TYR A 28 3.34 -8.76 11.53
N LEU A 29 2.13 -9.02 12.04
CA LEU A 29 1.72 -8.61 13.39
C LEU A 29 1.76 -9.76 14.40
N GLY A 30 2.10 -10.98 13.96
CA GLY A 30 2.11 -12.19 14.79
C GLY A 30 0.71 -12.69 15.20
N ARG A 31 -0.34 -11.95 14.85
CA ARG A 31 -1.75 -12.28 15.12
C ARG A 31 -2.70 -11.64 14.13
N SER A 32 -3.89 -12.20 13.97
CA SER A 32 -4.96 -11.59 13.21
C SER A 32 -5.74 -10.59 14.07
N PHE A 33 -6.01 -9.40 13.51
CA PHE A 33 -6.95 -8.42 14.02
C PHE A 33 -8.25 -8.39 13.21
N ALA A 34 -8.37 -9.30 12.24
CA ALA A 34 -9.57 -9.42 11.43
C ALA A 34 -10.76 -9.88 12.27
N ALA A 35 -11.97 -9.50 11.85
CA ALA A 35 -13.20 -10.06 12.39
C ALA A 35 -13.25 -11.58 12.16
N LYS A 36 -14.06 -12.29 12.95
CA LYS A 36 -14.28 -13.75 12.73
C LYS A 36 -14.89 -14.01 11.36
N ASP A 37 -15.80 -13.15 10.93
CA ASP A 37 -16.36 -13.16 9.58
C ASP A 37 -15.73 -12.03 8.76
N THR A 38 -15.07 -12.39 7.66
CA THR A 38 -14.42 -11.49 6.72
C THR A 38 -15.12 -11.42 5.37
N SER A 39 -16.33 -11.94 5.27
CA SER A 39 -17.12 -11.96 4.03
C SER A 39 -17.43 -10.55 3.50
N ASN A 40 -17.51 -9.57 4.39
CA ASN A 40 -17.73 -8.16 4.08
C ASN A 40 -16.43 -7.37 3.79
N TYR A 41 -15.26 -8.02 3.82
CA TYR A 41 -13.99 -7.39 3.45
C TYR A 41 -13.95 -7.14 1.93
N HIS A 42 -13.18 -6.13 1.54
CA HIS A 42 -12.96 -5.84 0.12
C HIS A 42 -11.89 -6.76 -0.45
N VAL A 43 -12.07 -7.20 -1.68
CA VAL A 43 -11.03 -7.96 -2.39
C VAL A 43 -10.11 -6.99 -3.11
N ALA A 44 -8.80 -7.09 -2.86
CA ALA A 44 -7.78 -6.42 -3.63
C ALA A 44 -7.01 -7.42 -4.48
N ARG A 45 -6.69 -7.03 -5.70
CA ARG A 45 -5.94 -7.80 -6.69
C ARG A 45 -4.61 -7.14 -6.98
N LYS A 46 -3.71 -7.86 -7.61
CA LYS A 46 -2.44 -7.28 -8.08
C LYS A 46 -2.70 -6.05 -8.96
N GLY A 47 -2.01 -4.96 -8.65
CA GLY A 47 -2.16 -3.68 -9.33
C GLY A 47 -3.15 -2.72 -8.68
N ASP A 48 -4.05 -3.19 -7.82
CA ASP A 48 -4.99 -2.31 -7.14
C ASP A 48 -4.29 -1.35 -6.17
N ILE A 49 -4.82 -0.16 -6.05
CA ILE A 49 -4.42 0.87 -5.09
C ILE A 49 -5.30 0.74 -3.84
N ILE A 50 -4.68 0.72 -2.69
CA ILE A 50 -5.35 0.62 -1.38
C ILE A 50 -5.08 1.89 -0.58
N TYR A 51 -6.14 2.51 -0.06
CA TYR A 51 -6.10 3.69 0.79
C TYR A 51 -6.64 3.38 2.18
N THR A 52 -5.83 3.58 3.23
CA THR A 52 -6.14 3.11 4.60
C THR A 52 -7.01 4.06 5.42
N LYS A 53 -7.08 5.34 5.07
CA LYS A 53 -7.83 6.39 5.80
C LYS A 53 -7.38 6.65 7.25
N SER A 54 -6.48 5.85 7.79
CA SER A 54 -6.03 5.98 9.19
C SER A 54 -4.70 6.73 9.25
N PRO A 55 -4.54 7.71 10.15
CA PRO A 55 -3.27 8.37 10.39
C PRO A 55 -2.17 7.37 10.72
N THR A 56 -1.00 7.52 10.11
CA THR A 56 0.13 6.60 10.29
C THR A 56 1.44 7.35 10.08
N GLY A 57 2.25 7.52 11.12
CA GLY A 57 3.53 8.24 11.03
C GLY A 57 3.35 9.63 10.40
N ASP A 58 4.12 9.92 9.34
CA ASP A 58 4.09 11.21 8.63
C ASP A 58 2.87 11.39 7.71
N PHE A 59 1.93 10.46 7.72
CA PHE A 59 0.73 10.43 6.88
C PHE A 59 -0.54 10.67 7.70
N PRO A 60 -0.88 11.93 8.03
CA PRO A 60 -2.00 12.25 8.93
C PRO A 60 -3.38 11.88 8.38
N PHE A 61 -3.51 11.68 7.07
CA PHE A 61 -4.76 11.35 6.39
C PHE A 61 -4.80 9.92 5.86
N GLY A 62 -3.83 9.07 6.24
CA GLY A 62 -3.70 7.70 5.76
C GLY A 62 -2.68 7.53 4.64
N ILE A 63 -2.37 6.27 4.34
CA ILE A 63 -1.38 5.87 3.34
C ILE A 63 -2.05 5.26 2.13
N VAL A 64 -1.39 5.39 0.98
CA VAL A 64 -1.83 4.84 -0.30
C VAL A 64 -0.75 3.91 -0.83
N LYS A 65 -1.09 2.65 -1.11
CA LYS A 65 -0.15 1.64 -1.59
C LYS A 65 -0.74 0.82 -2.72
N GLN A 66 0.10 0.40 -3.67
CA GLN A 66 -0.29 -0.58 -4.68
C GLN A 66 -0.10 -2.00 -4.14
N SER A 67 -1.02 -2.90 -4.49
CA SER A 67 -0.86 -4.33 -4.22
C SER A 67 0.03 -4.98 -5.29
N TYR A 68 1.10 -5.65 -4.85
CA TYR A 68 1.98 -6.45 -5.70
C TYR A 68 1.77 -7.95 -5.50
N ILE A 69 0.75 -8.33 -4.73
CA ILE A 69 0.46 -9.74 -4.40
C ILE A 69 -0.25 -10.39 -5.58
N ASP A 70 0.28 -11.51 -6.06
CA ASP A 70 -0.24 -12.21 -7.24
C ASP A 70 -1.62 -12.83 -7.01
N LYS A 71 -1.96 -13.18 -5.76
CA LYS A 71 -3.25 -13.76 -5.38
C LYS A 71 -4.22 -12.68 -4.90
N PRO A 72 -5.53 -12.83 -5.12
CA PRO A 72 -6.52 -11.97 -4.47
C PRO A 72 -6.39 -12.05 -2.94
N VAL A 73 -6.54 -10.91 -2.28
CA VAL A 73 -6.40 -10.79 -0.82
C VAL A 73 -7.57 -10.00 -0.23
N ALA A 74 -7.93 -10.31 1.01
CA ALA A 74 -8.97 -9.58 1.73
C ALA A 74 -8.37 -8.35 2.44
N ILE A 75 -9.01 -7.20 2.26
CA ILE A 75 -8.62 -5.92 2.84
C ILE A 75 -9.77 -5.38 3.68
N SER A 76 -9.45 -4.80 4.84
CA SER A 76 -10.44 -4.23 5.75
C SER A 76 -11.50 -3.39 5.01
N PRO A 77 -12.80 -3.50 5.36
CA PRO A 77 -13.86 -2.69 4.77
C PRO A 77 -13.72 -1.19 5.08
N LEU A 78 -12.88 -0.83 6.06
CA LEU A 78 -12.55 0.56 6.36
C LEU A 78 -11.66 1.22 5.30
N TYR A 79 -10.99 0.42 4.45
CA TYR A 79 -10.06 0.92 3.43
C TYR A 79 -10.77 1.08 2.08
N GLY A 80 -10.26 2.00 1.28
CA GLY A 80 -10.67 2.10 -0.12
C GLY A 80 -9.79 1.21 -1.00
N VAL A 81 -10.40 0.48 -1.94
CA VAL A 81 -9.69 -0.31 -2.95
C VAL A 81 -10.05 0.23 -4.34
N TYR A 82 -9.05 0.57 -5.14
CA TYR A 82 -9.23 1.19 -6.43
C TYR A 82 -8.45 0.46 -7.51
N SER A 83 -9.10 0.20 -8.64
CA SER A 83 -8.47 -0.42 -9.81
C SER A 83 -8.02 0.67 -10.77
N PRO A 84 -6.71 0.88 -10.97
CA PRO A 84 -6.18 1.76 -12.00
C PRO A 84 -6.52 1.20 -13.39
N ILE A 85 -6.47 2.07 -14.42
CA ILE A 85 -6.69 1.66 -15.82
C ILE A 85 -5.54 0.80 -16.37
N SER A 86 -4.35 0.86 -15.76
CA SER A 86 -3.23 -0.02 -16.07
C SER A 86 -2.38 -0.27 -14.82
N PHE A 87 -1.58 -1.34 -14.85
CA PHE A 87 -0.64 -1.65 -13.79
C PHE A 87 0.41 -0.55 -13.63
N GLU A 88 0.90 0.00 -14.73
CA GLU A 88 1.90 1.06 -14.80
C GLU A 88 1.40 2.35 -14.15
N LEU A 89 0.13 2.70 -14.39
CA LEU A 89 -0.49 3.83 -13.69
C LEU A 89 -0.53 3.57 -12.18
N GLY A 90 -0.83 2.34 -11.77
CA GLY A 90 -0.76 1.95 -10.36
C GLY A 90 0.64 2.14 -9.77
N VAL A 91 1.70 1.73 -10.50
CA VAL A 91 3.10 1.96 -10.09
C VAL A 91 3.40 3.45 -9.95
N TYR A 92 2.98 4.26 -10.91
CA TYR A 92 3.15 5.71 -10.84
C TYR A 92 2.46 6.30 -9.60
N LEU A 93 1.18 5.96 -9.39
CA LEU A 93 0.40 6.42 -8.24
C LEU A 93 1.02 5.98 -6.90
N HIS A 94 1.44 4.73 -6.81
CA HIS A 94 2.14 4.21 -5.64
C HIS A 94 3.34 5.09 -5.29
N ASN A 95 4.20 5.38 -6.27
CA ASN A 95 5.41 6.17 -6.05
C ASN A 95 5.08 7.66 -5.75
N TYR A 96 4.05 8.23 -6.38
CA TYR A 96 3.58 9.57 -6.06
C TYR A 96 3.18 9.69 -4.58
N PHE A 97 2.47 8.69 -4.05
CA PHE A 97 1.99 8.64 -2.68
C PHE A 97 3.02 8.11 -1.66
N LEU A 98 4.24 7.75 -2.06
CA LEU A 98 5.35 7.52 -1.12
C LEU A 98 5.81 8.81 -0.46
N SER A 99 5.65 9.95 -1.13
CA SER A 99 5.92 11.26 -0.55
C SER A 99 4.80 11.67 0.40
N ALA A 100 5.13 11.89 1.67
CA ALA A 100 4.17 12.40 2.66
C ALA A 100 3.58 13.76 2.23
N ILE A 101 4.42 14.66 1.68
CA ILE A 101 3.99 15.97 1.18
C ILE A 101 2.99 15.81 0.03
N SER A 102 3.28 14.97 -0.96
CA SER A 102 2.37 14.74 -2.08
C SER A 102 1.05 14.14 -1.61
N THR A 103 1.11 13.20 -0.65
CA THR A 103 -0.06 12.56 -0.06
C THR A 103 -0.91 13.55 0.71
N ILE A 104 -0.30 14.40 1.54
CA ILE A 104 -0.99 15.46 2.26
C ILE A 104 -1.66 16.44 1.30
N ASN A 105 -0.92 16.94 0.31
CA ASN A 105 -1.45 17.90 -0.67
C ASN A 105 -2.63 17.32 -1.47
N TYR A 106 -2.61 16.02 -1.75
CA TYR A 106 -3.72 15.35 -2.41
C TYR A 106 -4.93 15.15 -1.49
N LEU A 107 -4.72 14.69 -0.25
CA LEU A 107 -5.80 14.27 0.64
C LEU A 107 -6.41 15.43 1.42
N TYR A 108 -5.62 16.43 1.82
CA TYR A 108 -6.10 17.55 2.65
C TYR A 108 -7.34 18.27 2.10
N PRO A 109 -7.43 18.62 0.81
CA PRO A 109 -8.62 19.27 0.25
C PRO A 109 -9.88 18.38 0.28
N LEU A 110 -9.70 17.06 0.39
CA LEU A 110 -10.78 16.08 0.39
C LEU A 110 -11.35 15.79 1.78
N VAL A 111 -10.68 16.30 2.83
CA VAL A 111 -11.04 16.06 4.22
C VAL A 111 -12.42 16.65 4.52
N GLN A 112 -13.30 15.82 5.06
CA GLN A 112 -14.56 16.22 5.64
C GLN A 112 -14.43 16.19 7.17
N LYS A 113 -14.77 17.31 7.82
CA LYS A 113 -14.85 17.35 9.27
C LYS A 113 -16.14 16.65 9.69
N GLY A 114 -16.01 15.49 10.29
CA GLY A 114 -17.12 14.78 10.91
C GLY A 114 -17.45 15.28 12.32
N ALA A 115 -18.46 14.70 12.95
CA ALA A 115 -18.76 14.93 14.36
C ALA A 115 -17.50 14.66 15.22
N LYS A 116 -17.25 15.50 16.23
CA LYS A 116 -16.07 15.42 17.12
C LYS A 116 -14.72 15.61 16.41
N ASN A 117 -14.67 16.43 15.33
CA ASN A 117 -13.43 16.68 14.55
C ASN A 117 -12.78 15.43 13.93
N THR A 118 -13.53 14.36 13.76
CA THR A 118 -13.03 13.19 13.06
C THR A 118 -12.75 13.53 11.60
N ILE A 119 -11.55 13.16 11.13
CA ILE A 119 -11.14 13.32 9.74
C ILE A 119 -11.71 12.14 8.96
N ASN A 120 -12.53 12.41 7.96
CA ASN A 120 -13.07 11.37 7.09
C ASN A 120 -12.91 11.77 5.62
N ILE A 121 -12.45 10.82 4.81
CA ILE A 121 -12.43 10.90 3.35
C ILE A 121 -13.16 9.67 2.83
N SER A 122 -14.36 9.86 2.24
CA SER A 122 -15.09 8.74 1.65
C SER A 122 -14.35 8.18 0.43
N ASN A 123 -14.65 6.92 0.07
CA ASN A 123 -14.02 6.29 -1.10
C ASN A 123 -14.27 7.06 -2.40
N GLN A 124 -15.46 7.63 -2.55
CA GLN A 124 -15.82 8.44 -3.72
C GLN A 124 -15.01 9.73 -3.74
N ARG A 125 -14.91 10.45 -2.61
CA ARG A 125 -14.15 11.70 -2.53
C ARG A 125 -12.67 11.50 -2.81
N PHE A 126 -12.10 10.34 -2.45
CA PHE A 126 -10.71 10.03 -2.80
C PHE A 126 -10.41 10.18 -4.29
N LEU A 127 -11.38 10.00 -5.16
CA LEU A 127 -11.24 10.10 -6.62
C LEU A 127 -11.51 11.51 -7.18
N GLU A 128 -11.91 12.48 -6.37
CA GLU A 128 -12.32 13.81 -6.83
C GLU A 128 -11.14 14.76 -7.08
N ASN A 129 -10.02 14.54 -6.42
CA ASN A 129 -8.85 15.41 -6.61
C ASN A 129 -8.00 15.00 -7.81
N ARG A 130 -7.19 15.92 -8.27
CA ARG A 130 -6.35 15.73 -9.46
C ARG A 130 -4.91 15.43 -9.08
N ILE A 131 -4.29 14.55 -9.84
CA ILE A 131 -2.87 14.21 -9.73
C ILE A 131 -2.20 14.63 -11.03
N PRO A 132 -1.01 15.27 -10.96
CA PRO A 132 -0.24 15.53 -12.18
C PRO A 132 0.16 14.20 -12.83
N LEU A 133 -0.23 13.99 -14.06
CA LEU A 133 0.11 12.80 -14.85
C LEU A 133 0.85 13.22 -16.11
N PRO A 134 1.81 12.42 -16.58
CA PRO A 134 2.33 12.56 -17.92
C PRO A 134 1.18 12.49 -18.95
N THR A 135 1.23 13.34 -19.94
CA THR A 135 0.17 13.41 -20.98
C THR A 135 0.23 12.23 -21.94
N ASN A 136 1.40 11.61 -22.08
CA ASN A 136 1.62 10.47 -22.96
C ASN A 136 1.64 9.16 -22.17
N LEU A 137 0.86 8.17 -22.59
CA LEU A 137 0.84 6.83 -21.98
C LEU A 137 2.20 6.13 -22.07
N ALA A 138 2.99 6.37 -23.12
CA ALA A 138 4.34 5.84 -23.25
C ALA A 138 5.26 6.33 -22.14
N ASP A 139 5.10 7.58 -21.70
CA ASP A 139 5.90 8.15 -20.61
C ASP A 139 5.53 7.52 -19.27
N ILE A 140 4.24 7.23 -19.03
CA ILE A 140 3.79 6.50 -17.83
C ILE A 140 4.42 5.10 -17.82
N HIS A 141 4.41 4.41 -18.95
CA HIS A 141 5.05 3.08 -19.07
C HIS A 141 6.55 3.13 -18.78
N ASN A 142 7.28 4.06 -19.40
CA ASN A 142 8.71 4.22 -19.20
C ASN A 142 9.07 4.59 -17.76
N LEU A 143 8.33 5.51 -17.13
CA LEU A 143 8.49 5.85 -15.73
C LEU A 143 8.22 4.67 -14.82
N ALA A 144 7.14 3.94 -15.02
CA ALA A 144 6.81 2.76 -14.23
C ALA A 144 7.88 1.69 -14.34
N LYS A 145 8.43 1.46 -15.54
CA LYS A 145 9.54 0.53 -15.78
C LYS A 145 10.80 0.95 -15.01
N ALA A 146 11.17 2.21 -15.08
CA ALA A 146 12.32 2.75 -14.36
C ALA A 146 12.14 2.65 -12.83
N LEU A 147 10.98 3.09 -12.30
CA LEU A 147 10.65 3.02 -10.88
C LEU A 147 10.65 1.58 -10.36
N THR A 148 10.09 0.65 -11.14
CA THR A 148 10.08 -0.78 -10.80
C THR A 148 11.49 -1.37 -10.77
N ALA A 149 12.36 -0.97 -11.72
CA ALA A 149 13.75 -1.40 -11.75
C ALA A 149 14.54 -0.90 -10.52
N ILE A 150 14.35 0.37 -10.15
CA ILE A 150 14.97 0.98 -8.96
C ILE A 150 14.48 0.25 -7.70
N GLN A 151 13.17 0.04 -7.55
CA GLN A 151 12.61 -0.65 -6.38
C GLN A 151 13.12 -2.09 -6.27
N ARG A 152 13.23 -2.81 -7.40
CA ARG A 152 13.81 -4.16 -7.43
C ARG A 152 15.26 -4.15 -6.95
N LYS A 153 16.07 -3.20 -7.41
CA LYS A 153 17.45 -3.05 -6.98
C LYS A 153 17.53 -2.77 -5.48
N LEU A 154 16.76 -1.83 -4.96
CA LEU A 154 16.70 -1.53 -3.53
C LEU A 154 16.35 -2.78 -2.71
N ASN A 155 15.36 -3.53 -3.11
CA ASN A 155 14.93 -4.75 -2.41
C ASN A 155 16.06 -5.82 -2.40
N ILE A 156 16.81 -5.96 -3.50
CA ILE A 156 17.96 -6.89 -3.56
C ILE A 156 19.05 -6.45 -2.60
N GLU A 157 19.44 -5.17 -2.62
CA GLU A 157 20.48 -4.62 -1.72
C GLU A 157 20.10 -4.76 -0.25
N GLN A 158 18.83 -4.47 0.10
CA GLN A 158 18.34 -4.63 1.47
C GLN A 158 18.42 -6.09 1.95
N ARG A 159 18.02 -7.05 1.11
CA ARG A 159 18.14 -8.49 1.41
C ARG A 159 19.59 -8.93 1.57
N THR A 160 20.47 -8.44 0.71
CA THR A 160 21.92 -8.72 0.78
C THR A 160 22.49 -8.19 2.08
N LEU A 161 22.17 -6.94 2.45
CA LEU A 161 22.60 -6.33 3.72
C LEU A 161 22.11 -7.12 4.93
N ALA A 162 20.85 -7.53 4.93
CA ALA A 162 20.28 -8.34 6.00
C ALA A 162 20.99 -9.72 6.12
N SER A 163 21.31 -10.35 4.99
CA SER A 163 22.05 -11.62 4.97
C SER A 163 23.47 -11.47 5.50
N LEU A 164 24.20 -10.45 5.05
CA LEU A 164 25.55 -10.16 5.52
C LEU A 164 25.56 -9.80 7.02
N SER A 165 24.58 -9.08 7.50
CA SER A 165 24.43 -8.76 8.91
C SER A 165 24.24 -10.01 9.77
N LYS A 166 23.41 -10.96 9.32
CA LYS A 166 23.25 -12.27 9.98
C LYS A 166 24.54 -13.08 9.98
N GLN A 167 25.26 -13.12 8.86
CA GLN A 167 26.54 -13.83 8.77
C GLN A 167 27.57 -13.21 9.72
N LYS A 168 27.66 -11.87 9.78
CA LYS A 168 28.53 -11.17 10.73
C LYS A 168 28.22 -11.57 12.17
N GLN A 169 26.93 -11.54 12.57
CA GLN A 169 26.52 -11.93 13.92
C GLN A 169 26.89 -13.39 14.22
N TYR A 170 26.64 -14.30 13.29
CA TYR A 170 27.03 -15.70 13.44
C TYR A 170 28.54 -15.87 13.66
N LEU A 171 29.36 -15.24 12.84
CA LEU A 171 30.83 -15.32 12.98
C LEU A 171 31.29 -14.73 14.32
N LEU A 172 30.77 -13.60 14.75
CA LEU A 172 31.10 -13.03 16.06
C LEU A 172 30.75 -13.99 17.22
N GLN A 173 29.61 -14.66 17.14
CA GLN A 173 29.22 -15.67 18.14
C GLN A 173 30.18 -16.87 18.17
N GLN A 174 30.71 -17.29 16.99
CA GLN A 174 31.68 -18.39 16.94
C GLN A 174 33.09 -18.01 17.41
N MET A 175 33.44 -16.73 17.34
CA MET A 175 34.78 -16.26 17.72
C MET A 175 34.94 -15.96 19.22
N PHE A 176 33.84 -15.76 19.92
CA PHE A 176 33.85 -15.33 21.34
C PHE A 176 33.14 -16.33 22.28
N ILE A 177 33.07 -17.59 21.90
CA ILE A 177 32.64 -18.69 22.76
C ILE A 177 33.84 -19.27 23.50
#